data_a57908864b77d6bf9bc78f801d287b6c
#
_entry.id   a57908864b77d6bf9bc78f801d287b6c
#
_cell.length_a   1.000
_cell.length_b   1.000
_cell.length_c   1.000
_cell.angle_alpha   90.00
_cell.angle_beta   90.00
_cell.angle_gamma   90.00
#
_symmetry.space_group_name_H-M   'P 1'
#
loop_
_entity.id
_entity.type
_entity.pdbx_description
1 polymer ?
#
loop_
_entity_poly.entity_id
_entity_poly.type
_entity_poly.pdbx_seq_one_letter_code
_entity_poly.pdbx_strand_id
1 'polypeptide(L)'
;MIKFALCDDNPQLVSKLQEMLEKIFLKHDYDANVVFSSCDARSLLSFLNTNDVDVLFLDIDLNSSLNGIQLAKEIRKKNKSVYIIFATGHFEYIVSAFECKTFDFLQKPFSMSKLESTVVRLYDDINNDTANFIRLSNRNTIINQNSVNYIQKNGMKTIFNVVSGEINTYGSFNAICSSLPNNFVRCHKSFIVNTFNISEIDFRNNIIFFKNSQSAHCFIGPKYKNSFMEVLNNYEFFK
;
A
#
# COMPACT_ATOMS: atom_id res chain seq x y z
N MET A 1 9.04 9.36 8.50
CA MET A 1 10.38 8.89 8.01
C MET A 1 10.32 7.40 7.69
N ILE A 2 10.56 7.01 6.45
CA ILE A 2 10.59 5.62 5.98
C ILE A 2 11.98 5.04 6.24
N LYS A 3 12.04 3.86 6.87
CA LYS A 3 13.28 3.20 7.30
C LYS A 3 13.66 2.10 6.34
N PHE A 4 14.81 2.24 5.71
CA PHE A 4 15.40 1.25 4.80
C PHE A 4 16.48 0.43 5.50
N ALA A 5 16.54 -0.88 5.20
CA ALA A 5 17.67 -1.72 5.56
C ALA A 5 18.19 -2.48 4.33
N LEU A 6 19.50 -2.69 4.29
CA LEU A 6 20.21 -3.30 3.17
C LEU A 6 20.97 -4.55 3.64
N CYS A 7 20.94 -5.62 2.84
CA CYS A 7 21.74 -6.81 3.08
C CYS A 7 22.22 -7.42 1.76
N ASP A 8 23.53 -7.44 1.59
CA ASP A 8 24.21 -7.96 0.40
C ASP A 8 25.63 -8.40 0.84
N ASP A 9 26.09 -9.56 0.44
CA ASP A 9 27.42 -10.08 0.88
C ASP A 9 28.61 -9.27 0.36
N ASN A 10 28.37 -8.42 -0.66
CA ASN A 10 29.38 -7.53 -1.21
C ASN A 10 29.32 -6.12 -0.58
N PRO A 11 30.29 -5.75 0.28
CA PRO A 11 30.29 -4.45 0.97
C PRO A 11 30.36 -3.24 0.03
N GLN A 12 30.98 -3.39 -1.16
CA GLN A 12 31.04 -2.32 -2.15
C GLN A 12 29.66 -2.05 -2.77
N LEU A 13 28.88 -3.12 -2.99
CA LEU A 13 27.51 -3.00 -3.49
C LEU A 13 26.57 -2.39 -2.42
N VAL A 14 26.72 -2.78 -1.17
CA VAL A 14 25.99 -2.18 -0.05
C VAL A 14 26.24 -0.67 0.01
N SER A 15 27.51 -0.25 0.04
CA SER A 15 27.87 1.18 0.08
C SER A 15 27.35 1.93 -1.14
N LYS A 16 27.49 1.38 -2.34
CA LYS A 16 27.01 1.99 -3.57
C LYS A 16 25.48 2.12 -3.60
N LEU A 17 24.75 1.08 -3.18
CA LEU A 17 23.29 1.11 -3.10
C LEU A 17 22.84 2.16 -2.09
N GLN A 18 23.46 2.25 -0.93
CA GLN A 18 23.17 3.27 0.06
C GLN A 18 23.35 4.68 -0.50
N GLU A 19 24.50 4.98 -1.14
CA GLU A 19 24.74 6.28 -1.78
C GLU A 19 23.69 6.61 -2.86
N MET A 20 23.28 5.61 -3.65
CA MET A 20 22.26 5.80 -4.68
C MET A 20 20.89 6.12 -4.05
N LEU A 21 20.51 5.42 -2.98
CA LEU A 21 19.26 5.67 -2.27
C LEU A 21 19.24 7.06 -1.64
N GLU A 22 20.32 7.45 -0.96
CA GLU A 22 20.44 8.79 -0.35
C GLU A 22 20.31 9.92 -1.39
N LYS A 23 20.90 9.75 -2.58
CA LYS A 23 20.74 10.69 -3.71
C LYS A 23 19.28 10.78 -4.19
N ILE A 24 18.58 9.64 -4.22
CA ILE A 24 17.15 9.60 -4.61
C ILE A 24 16.31 10.31 -3.54
N PHE A 25 16.55 10.03 -2.25
CA PHE A 25 15.82 10.65 -1.15
C PHE A 25 15.97 12.18 -1.18
N LEU A 26 17.20 12.67 -1.37
CA LEU A 26 17.46 14.12 -1.51
C LEU A 26 16.81 14.72 -2.76
N LYS A 27 16.88 14.04 -3.91
CA LYS A 27 16.33 14.52 -5.18
C LYS A 27 14.81 14.73 -5.12
N HIS A 28 14.10 13.83 -4.43
CA HIS A 28 12.63 13.82 -4.36
C HIS A 28 12.08 14.40 -3.04
N ASP A 29 12.95 14.93 -2.17
CA ASP A 29 12.57 15.44 -0.83
C ASP A 29 11.80 14.38 -0.01
N TYR A 30 12.27 13.13 -0.06
CA TYR A 30 11.64 12.03 0.66
C TYR A 30 12.11 11.98 2.11
N ASP A 31 11.16 11.91 3.06
CA ASP A 31 11.44 11.64 4.47
C ASP A 31 11.77 10.16 4.67
N ALA A 32 12.98 9.77 4.28
CA ALA A 32 13.48 8.40 4.29
C ALA A 32 14.95 8.33 4.68
N ASN A 33 15.37 7.20 5.29
CA ASN A 33 16.75 6.98 5.68
C ASN A 33 17.12 5.49 5.60
N VAL A 34 18.39 5.19 5.32
CA VAL A 34 18.99 3.86 5.50
C VAL A 34 19.42 3.74 6.96
N VAL A 35 18.65 2.98 7.74
CA VAL A 35 18.87 2.82 9.19
C VAL A 35 19.78 1.65 9.53
N PHE A 36 20.01 0.75 8.59
CA PHE A 36 20.86 -0.42 8.76
C PHE A 36 21.40 -0.93 7.42
N SER A 37 22.65 -1.32 7.40
CA SER A 37 23.28 -2.02 6.28
C SER A 37 24.24 -3.10 6.78
N SER A 38 24.21 -4.27 6.17
CA SER A 38 25.03 -5.41 6.59
C SER A 38 25.38 -6.32 5.43
N CYS A 39 26.52 -7.00 5.55
CA CYS A 39 26.91 -8.09 4.66
C CYS A 39 26.59 -9.48 5.23
N ASP A 40 25.88 -9.54 6.36
CA ASP A 40 25.55 -10.79 7.03
C ASP A 40 24.06 -10.90 7.39
N ALA A 41 23.45 -12.00 6.97
CA ALA A 41 22.03 -12.29 7.20
C ALA A 41 21.65 -12.36 8.69
N ARG A 42 22.56 -12.87 9.55
CA ARG A 42 22.29 -13.00 10.99
C ARG A 42 22.28 -11.64 11.66
N SER A 43 23.17 -10.74 11.26
CA SER A 43 23.21 -9.36 11.75
C SER A 43 21.92 -8.62 11.39
N LEU A 44 21.39 -8.80 10.18
CA LEU A 44 20.09 -8.25 9.79
C LEU A 44 18.95 -8.83 10.65
N LEU A 45 18.88 -10.14 10.84
CA LEU A 45 17.85 -10.75 11.70
C LEU A 45 17.92 -10.26 13.15
N SER A 46 19.14 -10.09 13.68
CA SER A 46 19.34 -9.55 15.02
C SER A 46 18.82 -8.13 15.13
N PHE A 47 19.13 -7.28 14.14
CA PHE A 47 18.66 -5.90 14.08
C PHE A 47 17.13 -5.82 14.02
N LEU A 48 16.49 -6.65 13.17
CA LEU A 48 15.04 -6.69 13.00
C LEU A 48 14.27 -7.23 14.22
N ASN A 49 14.94 -7.86 15.19
CA ASN A 49 14.30 -8.28 16.44
C ASN A 49 13.98 -7.11 17.38
N THR A 50 14.71 -6.02 17.26
CA THR A 50 14.62 -4.86 18.18
C THR A 50 14.29 -3.55 17.46
N ASN A 51 14.28 -3.56 16.13
CA ASN A 51 14.05 -2.34 15.34
C ASN A 51 13.01 -2.60 14.25
N ASP A 52 12.15 -1.60 14.04
CA ASP A 52 11.21 -1.61 12.93
C ASP A 52 11.87 -1.07 11.65
N VAL A 53 11.60 -1.75 10.55
CA VAL A 53 12.05 -1.39 9.20
C VAL A 53 10.85 -1.49 8.26
N ASP A 54 10.73 -0.51 7.36
CA ASP A 54 9.64 -0.45 6.39
C ASP A 54 10.00 -1.14 5.07
N VAL A 55 11.29 -1.05 4.69
CA VAL A 55 11.80 -1.52 3.39
C VAL A 55 13.11 -2.28 3.54
N LEU A 56 13.18 -3.45 2.92
CA LEU A 56 14.38 -4.29 2.87
C LEU A 56 14.85 -4.45 1.43
N PHE A 57 16.11 -4.09 1.16
CA PHE A 57 16.84 -4.53 -0.02
C PHE A 57 17.68 -5.75 0.34
N LEU A 58 17.42 -6.86 -0.32
CA LEU A 58 18.10 -8.15 -0.04
C LEU A 58 18.77 -8.69 -1.30
N ASP A 59 20.02 -9.11 -1.20
CA ASP A 59 20.54 -10.05 -2.18
C ASP A 59 20.01 -11.47 -1.92
N ILE A 60 19.85 -12.25 -2.98
CA ILE A 60 19.48 -13.67 -2.88
C ILE A 60 20.70 -14.50 -2.52
N ASP A 61 21.86 -14.22 -3.13
CA ASP A 61 23.08 -14.97 -2.93
C ASP A 61 23.91 -14.35 -1.80
N LEU A 62 23.50 -14.63 -0.59
CA LEU A 62 24.23 -14.27 0.62
C LEU A 62 25.19 -15.41 0.97
N ASN A 63 26.49 -15.16 1.03
CA ASN A 63 27.51 -16.14 1.45
C ASN A 63 27.30 -16.57 2.92
N SER A 64 26.12 -17.08 3.23
CA SER A 64 25.70 -17.48 4.57
C SER A 64 24.92 -18.80 4.57
N SER A 65 24.63 -19.34 5.74
CA SER A 65 23.79 -20.55 5.91
C SER A 65 22.34 -20.38 5.43
N LEU A 66 21.89 -19.14 5.24
CA LEU A 66 20.57 -18.78 4.73
C LEU A 66 20.76 -17.97 3.44
N ASN A 67 20.12 -18.37 2.34
CA ASN A 67 20.00 -17.49 1.19
C ASN A 67 18.95 -16.40 1.43
N GLY A 68 18.97 -15.34 0.58
CA GLY A 68 18.06 -14.19 0.75
C GLY A 68 16.59 -14.55 0.72
N ILE A 69 16.17 -15.60 0.00
CA ILE A 69 14.78 -16.08 -0.03
C ILE A 69 14.39 -16.73 1.29
N GLN A 70 15.26 -17.57 1.84
CA GLN A 70 15.03 -18.18 3.15
C GLN A 70 14.96 -17.10 4.25
N LEU A 71 15.87 -16.12 4.17
CA LEU A 71 15.86 -14.95 5.05
C LEU A 71 14.55 -14.17 4.94
N ALA A 72 14.08 -13.89 3.74
CA ALA A 72 12.81 -13.21 3.50
C ALA A 72 11.61 -14.00 4.06
N LYS A 73 11.60 -15.33 3.91
CA LYS A 73 10.56 -16.20 4.50
C LYS A 73 10.56 -16.13 6.03
N GLU A 74 11.72 -16.15 6.66
CA GLU A 74 11.82 -15.98 8.13
C GLU A 74 11.32 -14.59 8.58
N ILE A 75 11.70 -13.53 7.87
CA ILE A 75 11.22 -12.17 8.14
C ILE A 75 9.69 -12.09 8.02
N ARG A 76 9.11 -12.69 6.98
CA ARG A 76 7.64 -12.70 6.75
C ARG A 76 6.84 -13.40 7.86
N LYS A 77 7.41 -14.38 8.55
CA LYS A 77 6.76 -15.01 9.72
C LYS A 77 6.49 -13.99 10.83
N LYS A 78 7.38 -13.02 11.01
CA LYS A 78 7.32 -12.00 12.08
C LYS A 78 6.72 -10.68 11.60
N ASN A 79 7.09 -10.23 10.41
CA ASN A 79 6.63 -8.98 9.83
C ASN A 79 6.04 -9.21 8.43
N LYS A 80 4.70 -9.09 8.34
CA LYS A 80 3.95 -9.30 7.09
C LYS A 80 3.90 -8.05 6.20
N SER A 81 4.19 -6.88 6.76
CA SER A 81 4.01 -5.59 6.10
C SER A 81 5.30 -4.99 5.51
N VAL A 82 6.48 -5.45 5.93
CA VAL A 82 7.74 -4.92 5.40
C VAL A 82 7.81 -5.11 3.88
N TYR A 83 8.19 -4.08 3.14
CA TYR A 83 8.43 -4.17 1.71
C TYR A 83 9.77 -4.86 1.45
N ILE A 84 9.78 -5.88 0.62
CA ILE A 84 11.01 -6.61 0.26
C ILE A 84 11.30 -6.37 -1.22
N ILE A 85 12.50 -5.91 -1.53
CA ILE A 85 13.04 -5.72 -2.87
C ILE A 85 14.29 -6.58 -2.98
N PHE A 86 14.29 -7.53 -3.89
CA PHE A 86 15.49 -8.30 -4.17
C PHE A 86 16.38 -7.58 -5.18
N ALA A 87 17.66 -7.39 -4.82
CA ALA A 87 18.69 -6.90 -5.71
C ALA A 87 19.67 -8.05 -6.01
N THR A 88 19.55 -8.71 -7.15
CA THR A 88 20.29 -9.95 -7.43
C THR A 88 20.68 -10.10 -8.91
N GLY A 89 21.73 -10.87 -9.17
CA GLY A 89 22.09 -11.34 -10.51
C GLY A 89 21.37 -12.63 -10.94
N HIS A 90 20.64 -13.27 -10.03
CA HIS A 90 20.08 -14.61 -10.18
C HIS A 90 18.59 -14.61 -10.49
N PHE A 91 18.23 -14.66 -11.76
CA PHE A 91 16.81 -14.65 -12.20
C PHE A 91 16.06 -15.95 -11.95
N GLU A 92 16.74 -17.05 -11.86
CA GLU A 92 16.17 -18.37 -11.62
C GLU A 92 15.37 -18.44 -10.33
N TYR A 93 15.63 -17.53 -9.40
CA TYR A 93 14.94 -17.48 -8.11
C TYR A 93 13.70 -16.57 -8.09
N ILE A 94 13.37 -15.87 -9.18
CA ILE A 94 12.21 -14.96 -9.24
C ILE A 94 10.92 -15.66 -8.81
N VAL A 95 10.66 -16.88 -9.29
CA VAL A 95 9.45 -17.64 -8.99
C VAL A 95 9.35 -17.91 -7.48
N SER A 96 10.45 -18.36 -6.85
CA SER A 96 10.49 -18.66 -5.42
C SER A 96 10.34 -17.41 -4.54
N ALA A 97 10.79 -16.28 -5.04
CA ALA A 97 10.73 -15.01 -4.31
C ALA A 97 9.31 -14.39 -4.33
N PHE A 98 8.46 -14.70 -5.32
CA PHE A 98 7.05 -14.31 -5.28
C PHE A 98 6.31 -14.85 -4.05
N GLU A 99 6.68 -16.02 -3.53
CA GLU A 99 6.13 -16.58 -2.30
C GLU A 99 6.37 -15.67 -1.08
N CYS A 100 7.38 -14.79 -1.14
CA CYS A 100 7.72 -13.86 -0.06
C CYS A 100 6.93 -12.55 -0.11
N LYS A 101 5.95 -12.39 -1.01
CA LYS A 101 5.25 -11.12 -1.26
C LYS A 101 6.25 -10.00 -1.55
N THR A 102 7.12 -10.23 -2.53
CA THR A 102 8.15 -9.28 -2.95
C THR A 102 7.50 -8.08 -3.65
N PHE A 103 7.98 -6.88 -3.35
CA PHE A 103 7.52 -5.65 -4.00
C PHE A 103 8.12 -5.52 -5.39
N ASP A 104 9.44 -5.71 -5.52
CA ASP A 104 10.13 -5.58 -6.80
C ASP A 104 11.43 -6.43 -6.85
N PHE A 105 11.95 -6.56 -8.08
CA PHE A 105 13.24 -7.16 -8.38
C PHE A 105 14.13 -6.18 -9.13
N LEU A 106 15.34 -6.00 -8.63
CA LEU A 106 16.41 -5.26 -9.29
C LEU A 106 17.51 -6.21 -9.76
N GLN A 107 17.59 -6.37 -11.08
CA GLN A 107 18.68 -7.14 -11.67
C GLN A 107 20.01 -6.42 -11.53
N LYS A 108 21.00 -7.07 -10.96
CA LYS A 108 22.39 -6.60 -10.96
C LYS A 108 23.05 -6.84 -12.33
N PRO A 109 23.79 -5.88 -12.88
CA PRO A 109 23.94 -4.50 -12.42
C PRO A 109 22.71 -3.63 -12.79
N PHE A 110 22.18 -2.88 -11.84
CA PHE A 110 21.05 -1.97 -12.08
C PHE A 110 21.52 -0.52 -12.21
N SER A 111 20.80 0.25 -13.03
CA SER A 111 21.05 1.68 -13.24
C SER A 111 20.40 2.53 -12.15
N MET A 112 20.90 3.77 -11.99
CA MET A 112 20.28 4.78 -11.11
C MET A 112 18.80 5.01 -11.47
N SER A 113 18.47 5.09 -12.76
CA SER A 113 17.10 5.32 -13.22
C SER A 113 16.16 4.15 -12.86
N LYS A 114 16.64 2.90 -12.91
CA LYS A 114 15.85 1.74 -12.51
C LYS A 114 15.60 1.72 -11.01
N LEU A 115 16.63 1.96 -10.20
CA LEU A 115 16.47 2.07 -8.75
C LEU A 115 15.52 3.21 -8.39
N GLU A 116 15.69 4.39 -9.00
CA GLU A 116 14.82 5.55 -8.78
C GLU A 116 13.36 5.22 -9.09
N SER A 117 13.07 4.59 -10.24
CA SER A 117 11.70 4.22 -10.60
C SER A 117 11.07 3.23 -9.61
N THR A 118 11.86 2.31 -9.04
CA THR A 118 11.41 1.38 -7.99
C THR A 118 11.12 2.12 -6.68
N VAL A 119 12.00 3.04 -6.26
CA VAL A 119 11.83 3.81 -5.03
C VAL A 119 10.64 4.77 -5.12
N VAL A 120 10.43 5.42 -6.26
CA VAL A 120 9.25 6.29 -6.49
C VAL A 120 7.96 5.49 -6.33
N ARG A 121 7.82 4.35 -7.03
CA ARG A 121 6.64 3.48 -6.90
C ARG A 121 6.43 3.00 -5.47
N LEU A 122 7.53 2.62 -4.79
CA LEU A 122 7.49 2.19 -3.39
C LEU A 122 7.00 3.31 -2.47
N TYR A 123 7.52 4.52 -2.65
CA TYR A 123 7.15 5.68 -1.85
C TYR A 123 5.67 6.04 -2.04
N ASP A 124 5.18 5.96 -3.28
CA ASP A 124 3.76 6.15 -3.61
C ASP A 124 2.90 5.06 -2.96
N ASP A 125 3.33 3.80 -2.97
CA ASP A 125 2.61 2.68 -2.37
C ASP A 125 2.53 2.81 -0.85
N ILE A 126 3.64 3.12 -0.18
CA ILE A 126 3.70 3.36 1.27
C ILE A 126 2.83 4.57 1.67
N ASN A 127 2.87 5.65 0.91
CA ASN A 127 2.06 6.83 1.19
C ASN A 127 0.57 6.57 0.94
N ASN A 128 0.24 5.78 -0.07
CA ASN A 128 -1.12 5.29 -0.29
C ASN A 128 -1.57 4.38 0.85
N ASP A 129 -0.69 3.54 1.40
CA ASP A 129 -0.98 2.71 2.58
C ASP A 129 -1.13 3.53 3.87
N THR A 130 -0.37 4.61 4.05
CA THR A 130 -0.55 5.55 5.19
C THR A 130 -1.74 6.47 5.00
N ALA A 131 -2.10 6.82 3.74
CA ALA A 131 -3.34 7.52 3.40
C ALA A 131 -4.59 6.64 3.61
N ASN A 132 -4.42 5.36 3.93
CA ASN A 132 -5.50 4.38 4.11
C ASN A 132 -6.34 4.58 5.40
N PHE A 133 -6.16 5.70 6.13
CA PHE A 133 -6.93 5.95 7.34
C PHE A 133 -7.77 7.23 7.25
N ILE A 134 -9.06 7.08 7.54
CA ILE A 134 -10.01 8.18 7.67
C ILE A 134 -10.12 8.53 9.16
N ARG A 135 -9.73 9.76 9.52
CA ARG A 135 -9.90 10.27 10.89
C ARG A 135 -11.28 10.92 11.03
N LEU A 136 -12.09 10.43 11.97
CA LEU A 136 -13.37 11.03 12.29
C LEU A 136 -13.19 12.19 13.27
N SER A 137 -13.49 13.41 12.84
CA SER A 137 -13.24 14.65 13.60
C SER A 137 -13.90 14.71 14.99
N ASN A 138 -15.02 14.03 15.17
CA ASN A 138 -15.83 14.06 16.40
C ASN A 138 -15.61 12.85 17.32
N ARG A 139 -14.71 11.96 16.97
CA ARG A 139 -14.31 10.80 17.78
C ARG A 139 -12.81 10.60 17.56
N ASN A 140 -12.07 10.22 18.59
CA ASN A 140 -10.69 9.74 18.43
C ASN A 140 -10.67 8.37 17.70
N THR A 141 -11.46 8.25 16.62
CA THR A 141 -11.62 7.02 15.85
C THR A 141 -10.95 7.19 14.51
N ILE A 142 -10.09 6.25 14.21
CA ILE A 142 -9.40 6.11 12.92
C ILE A 142 -9.97 4.87 12.25
N ILE A 143 -10.41 4.99 11.00
CA ILE A 143 -11.00 3.91 10.22
C ILE A 143 -10.06 3.59 9.06
N ASN A 144 -9.70 2.32 8.88
CA ASN A 144 -9.00 1.90 7.68
C ASN A 144 -9.95 2.07 6.47
N GLN A 145 -9.58 2.90 5.49
CA GLN A 145 -10.40 3.17 4.31
C GLN A 145 -10.69 1.89 3.48
N ASN A 146 -9.76 0.93 3.46
CA ASN A 146 -9.94 -0.34 2.75
C ASN A 146 -11.03 -1.21 3.38
N SER A 147 -11.37 -0.98 4.64
CA SER A 147 -12.50 -1.63 5.31
C SER A 147 -13.83 -0.98 5.01
N VAL A 148 -13.86 0.23 4.46
CA VAL A 148 -15.10 0.98 4.19
C VAL A 148 -15.65 0.61 2.81
N ASN A 149 -16.87 0.12 2.75
CA ASN A 149 -17.59 -0.15 1.51
C ASN A 149 -18.23 1.14 0.97
N TYR A 150 -19.04 1.77 1.80
CA TYR A 150 -19.70 3.02 1.46
C TYR A 150 -19.95 3.87 2.71
N ILE A 151 -20.25 5.13 2.48
CA ILE A 151 -20.63 6.10 3.51
C ILE A 151 -22.03 6.60 3.17
N GLN A 152 -22.93 6.53 4.14
CA GLN A 152 -24.34 6.91 4.00
C GLN A 152 -24.69 8.10 4.86
N LYS A 153 -25.41 9.06 4.27
CA LYS A 153 -26.11 10.11 5.02
C LYS A 153 -27.46 9.61 5.51
N ASN A 154 -27.69 9.64 6.81
CA ASN A 154 -28.97 9.30 7.41
C ASN A 154 -29.39 10.41 8.39
N GLY A 155 -30.18 11.37 7.93
CA GLY A 155 -30.56 12.56 8.67
C GLY A 155 -29.32 13.39 9.05
N MET A 156 -29.08 13.59 10.35
CA MET A 156 -27.91 14.28 10.90
C MET A 156 -26.70 13.36 11.12
N LYS A 157 -26.86 12.06 10.94
CA LYS A 157 -25.79 11.06 11.09
C LYS A 157 -25.14 10.75 9.76
N THR A 158 -23.85 10.52 9.79
CA THR A 158 -23.10 9.88 8.71
C THR A 158 -22.67 8.49 9.18
N ILE A 159 -23.00 7.47 8.40
CA ILE A 159 -22.78 6.06 8.69
C ILE A 159 -21.72 5.55 7.75
N PHE A 160 -20.61 5.03 8.28
CA PHE A 160 -19.58 4.29 7.53
C PHE A 160 -19.94 2.80 7.59
N ASN A 161 -20.29 2.22 6.45
CA ASN A 161 -20.45 0.77 6.32
C ASN A 161 -19.05 0.16 6.14
N VAL A 162 -18.60 -0.57 7.14
CA VAL A 162 -17.30 -1.23 7.15
C VAL A 162 -17.47 -2.76 7.20
N VAL A 163 -16.42 -3.50 6.85
CA VAL A 163 -16.43 -4.98 6.85
C VAL A 163 -16.91 -5.56 8.19
N SER A 164 -16.58 -4.91 9.30
CA SER A 164 -16.96 -5.34 10.67
C SER A 164 -18.31 -4.83 11.14
N GLY A 165 -19.08 -4.09 10.32
CA GLY A 165 -20.38 -3.52 10.69
C GLY A 165 -20.56 -2.05 10.30
N GLU A 166 -21.08 -1.23 11.21
CA GLU A 166 -21.34 0.19 10.95
C GLU A 166 -20.72 1.08 12.03
N ILE A 167 -20.09 2.18 11.57
CA ILE A 167 -19.53 3.21 12.44
C ILE A 167 -20.29 4.51 12.18
N ASN A 168 -20.91 5.06 13.24
CA ASN A 168 -21.72 6.26 13.12
C ASN A 168 -20.91 7.49 13.58
N THR A 169 -21.02 8.60 12.85
CA THR A 169 -20.49 9.91 13.26
C THR A 169 -21.49 11.03 12.99
N TYR A 170 -21.29 12.16 13.64
CA TYR A 170 -22.05 13.37 13.39
C TYR A 170 -21.15 14.38 12.69
N GLY A 171 -21.62 14.99 11.63
CA GLY A 171 -20.87 15.99 10.88
C GLY A 171 -21.48 16.28 9.52
N SER A 172 -21.00 17.32 8.87
CA SER A 172 -21.46 17.65 7.52
C SER A 172 -21.01 16.56 6.52
N PHE A 173 -21.98 15.90 5.88
CA PHE A 173 -21.71 14.90 4.86
C PHE A 173 -20.86 15.43 3.71
N ASN A 174 -21.06 16.71 3.34
CA ASN A 174 -20.27 17.34 2.29
C ASN A 174 -18.81 17.62 2.75
N ALA A 175 -18.62 18.02 4.01
CA ALA A 175 -17.28 18.21 4.57
C ALA A 175 -16.51 16.89 4.63
N ILE A 176 -17.18 15.79 5.01
CA ILE A 176 -16.60 14.44 4.96
C ILE A 176 -16.22 14.09 3.51
N CYS A 177 -17.14 14.30 2.55
CA CYS A 177 -16.88 14.01 1.14
C CYS A 177 -15.62 14.73 0.62
N SER A 178 -15.42 16.00 1.00
CA SER A 178 -14.26 16.79 0.56
C SER A 178 -12.93 16.38 1.19
N SER A 179 -12.96 15.64 2.29
CA SER A 179 -11.76 15.17 3.01
C SER A 179 -11.38 13.72 2.68
N LEU A 180 -12.18 13.03 1.86
CA LEU A 180 -11.93 11.65 1.49
C LEU A 180 -10.96 11.55 0.32
N PRO A 181 -10.17 10.47 0.24
CA PRO A 181 -9.35 10.17 -0.92
C PRO A 181 -10.15 9.99 -2.22
N ASN A 182 -9.48 10.10 -3.36
CA ASN A 182 -10.10 10.08 -4.69
C ASN A 182 -10.85 8.78 -5.03
N ASN A 183 -10.51 7.66 -4.39
CA ASN A 183 -11.23 6.40 -4.53
C ASN A 183 -12.62 6.40 -3.86
N PHE A 184 -12.94 7.43 -3.09
CA PHE A 184 -14.29 7.63 -2.54
C PHE A 184 -15.10 8.54 -3.46
N VAL A 185 -16.04 7.96 -4.18
CA VAL A 185 -16.81 8.66 -5.22
C VAL A 185 -18.28 8.79 -4.81
N ARG A 186 -18.82 9.99 -4.97
CA ARG A 186 -20.22 10.23 -4.68
C ARG A 186 -21.09 9.67 -5.79
N CYS A 187 -21.89 8.65 -5.49
CA CYS A 187 -22.82 8.00 -6.43
C CYS A 187 -24.30 8.38 -6.21
N HIS A 188 -24.63 9.05 -5.09
CA HIS A 188 -25.99 9.46 -4.74
C HIS A 188 -25.98 10.70 -3.83
N LYS A 189 -27.12 11.39 -3.69
CA LYS A 189 -27.25 12.49 -2.72
C LYS A 189 -26.89 12.08 -1.29
N SER A 190 -27.05 10.79 -0.96
CA SER A 190 -26.82 10.21 0.38
C SER A 190 -25.77 9.10 0.41
N PHE A 191 -25.09 8.79 -0.70
CA PHE A 191 -24.07 7.73 -0.73
C PHE A 191 -22.77 8.20 -1.38
N ILE A 192 -21.66 7.82 -0.74
CA ILE A 192 -20.29 7.87 -1.25
C ILE A 192 -19.76 6.45 -1.19
N VAL A 193 -19.19 5.92 -2.27
CA VAL A 193 -18.68 4.55 -2.33
C VAL A 193 -17.16 4.52 -2.43
N ASN A 194 -16.55 3.52 -1.84
CA ASN A 194 -15.16 3.18 -2.09
C ASN A 194 -15.09 2.32 -3.36
N THR A 195 -14.56 2.87 -4.44
CA THR A 195 -14.50 2.19 -5.74
C THR A 195 -13.65 0.93 -5.69
N PHE A 196 -12.62 0.86 -4.82
CA PHE A 196 -11.77 -0.33 -4.68
C PHE A 196 -12.50 -1.54 -4.07
N ASN A 197 -13.57 -1.30 -3.33
CA ASN A 197 -14.36 -2.36 -2.70
C ASN A 197 -15.58 -2.79 -3.52
N ILE A 198 -15.82 -2.20 -4.68
CA ILE A 198 -16.91 -2.60 -5.57
C ILE A 198 -16.62 -4.00 -6.14
N SER A 199 -17.60 -4.91 -6.04
CA SER A 199 -17.56 -6.22 -6.69
C SER A 199 -18.31 -6.21 -8.01
N GLU A 200 -19.47 -5.54 -8.06
CA GLU A 200 -20.37 -5.54 -9.19
C GLU A 200 -21.21 -4.26 -9.21
N ILE A 201 -21.59 -3.80 -10.39
CA ILE A 201 -22.51 -2.70 -10.58
C ILE A 201 -23.62 -3.15 -11.53
N ASP A 202 -24.84 -3.22 -11.00
CA ASP A 202 -26.04 -3.41 -11.82
C ASP A 202 -26.55 -2.06 -12.33
N PHE A 203 -26.17 -1.70 -13.54
CA PHE A 203 -26.59 -0.44 -14.15
C PHE A 203 -28.07 -0.41 -14.57
N ARG A 204 -28.75 -1.57 -14.67
CA ARG A 204 -30.19 -1.64 -14.98
C ARG A 204 -31.00 -1.22 -13.76
N ASN A 205 -30.63 -1.75 -12.60
CA ASN A 205 -31.29 -1.46 -11.33
C ASN A 205 -30.61 -0.31 -10.55
N ASN A 206 -29.48 0.23 -11.03
CA ASN A 206 -28.67 1.26 -10.40
C ASN A 206 -28.20 0.87 -8.98
N ILE A 207 -27.74 -0.37 -8.80
CA ILE A 207 -27.27 -0.94 -7.54
C ILE A 207 -25.77 -1.22 -7.63
N ILE A 208 -25.04 -0.94 -6.54
CA ILE A 208 -23.62 -1.24 -6.37
C ILE A 208 -23.48 -2.29 -5.28
N PHE A 209 -22.75 -3.37 -5.54
CA PHE A 209 -22.42 -4.45 -4.61
C PHE A 209 -20.93 -4.40 -4.22
N PHE A 210 -20.60 -4.98 -3.07
CA PHE A 210 -19.26 -4.86 -2.47
C PHE A 210 -18.59 -6.22 -2.23
N LYS A 211 -17.26 -6.30 -2.47
CA LYS A 211 -16.44 -7.53 -2.33
C LYS A 211 -16.47 -8.11 -0.91
N ASN A 212 -16.55 -7.24 0.07
CA ASN A 212 -16.35 -7.59 1.48
C ASN A 212 -17.66 -7.85 2.25
N SER A 213 -18.80 -7.88 1.55
CA SER A 213 -20.10 -8.13 2.18
C SER A 213 -21.13 -8.59 1.15
N GLN A 214 -21.78 -9.70 1.42
CA GLN A 214 -22.86 -10.22 0.56
C GLN A 214 -24.16 -9.43 0.69
N SER A 215 -24.36 -8.71 1.79
CA SER A 215 -25.61 -7.97 2.06
C SER A 215 -25.48 -6.46 1.84
N ALA A 216 -24.25 -5.92 1.85
CA ALA A 216 -24.04 -4.49 1.66
C ALA A 216 -24.25 -4.09 0.19
N HIS A 217 -25.13 -3.12 -0.01
CA HIS A 217 -25.38 -2.51 -1.31
C HIS A 217 -25.77 -1.06 -1.16
N CYS A 218 -25.60 -0.28 -2.21
CA CYS A 218 -26.10 1.09 -2.28
C CYS A 218 -26.62 1.44 -3.67
N PHE A 219 -27.26 2.61 -3.81
CA PHE A 219 -27.95 3.01 -5.02
C PHE A 219 -27.24 4.15 -5.74
N ILE A 220 -27.26 4.12 -7.07
CA ILE A 220 -26.79 5.22 -7.92
C ILE A 220 -27.97 6.16 -8.16
N GLY A 221 -27.79 7.43 -7.75
CA GLY A 221 -28.80 8.47 -7.99
C GLY A 221 -28.78 8.96 -9.44
N PRO A 222 -29.95 9.25 -10.06
CA PRO A 222 -30.01 9.66 -11.47
C PRO A 222 -29.09 10.84 -11.83
N LYS A 223 -29.00 11.83 -10.93
CA LYS A 223 -28.15 13.01 -11.13
C LYS A 223 -26.62 12.72 -11.04
N TYR A 224 -26.25 11.58 -10.48
CA TYR A 224 -24.86 11.20 -10.23
C TYR A 224 -24.34 10.16 -11.21
N LYS A 225 -25.24 9.52 -12.00
CA LYS A 225 -24.89 8.40 -12.85
C LYS A 225 -23.81 8.71 -13.87
N ASN A 226 -23.91 9.82 -14.58
CA ASN A 226 -22.95 10.19 -15.62
C ASN A 226 -21.56 10.51 -15.02
N SER A 227 -21.51 11.36 -13.99
CA SER A 227 -20.23 11.70 -13.32
C SER A 227 -19.59 10.48 -12.65
N PHE A 228 -20.39 9.57 -12.09
CA PHE A 228 -19.91 8.32 -11.51
C PHE A 228 -19.31 7.39 -12.59
N MET A 229 -19.96 7.28 -13.74
CA MET A 229 -19.46 6.51 -14.89
C MET A 229 -18.15 7.08 -15.44
N GLU A 230 -18.02 8.41 -15.56
CA GLU A 230 -16.78 9.06 -15.99
C GLU A 230 -15.62 8.71 -15.08
N VAL A 231 -15.82 8.75 -13.77
CA VAL A 231 -14.79 8.37 -12.80
C VAL A 231 -14.41 6.90 -12.96
N LEU A 232 -15.38 5.99 -13.10
CA LEU A 232 -15.10 4.55 -13.28
C LEU A 232 -14.34 4.26 -14.57
N ASN A 233 -14.62 4.97 -15.66
CA ASN A 233 -13.93 4.79 -16.94
C ASN A 233 -12.48 5.28 -16.89
N ASN A 234 -12.15 6.26 -16.04
CA ASN A 234 -10.79 6.74 -15.82
C ASN A 234 -9.95 5.78 -14.95
N TYR A 235 -10.59 4.96 -14.13
CA TYR A 235 -9.93 3.83 -13.48
C TYR A 235 -10.01 2.65 -14.46
N GLU A 236 -8.88 2.01 -14.82
CA GLU A 236 -8.80 0.84 -15.73
C GLU A 236 -9.53 -0.42 -15.20
N PHE A 237 -10.66 -0.25 -14.50
CA PHE A 237 -11.42 -1.33 -13.86
C PHE A 237 -12.28 -2.15 -14.85
N PHE A 238 -12.38 -1.75 -16.12
CA PHE A 238 -13.25 -2.38 -17.12
C PHE A 238 -12.52 -2.70 -18.44
N LYS A 239 -11.20 -2.95 -18.39
CA LYS A 239 -10.49 -3.57 -19.52
C LYS A 239 -10.34 -5.06 -19.32
#